data_d203192d12941a0e08e80906da95ee86
#
_entry.id   d203192d12941a0e08e80906da95ee86
#
_cell.length_a   1.000
_cell.length_b   1.000
_cell.length_c   1.000
_cell.angle_alpha   90.00
_cell.angle_beta   90.00
_cell.angle_gamma   90.00
#
_symmetry.space_group_name_H-M   'P 1'
#
loop_
_entity.id
_entity.type
_entity.pdbx_description
1 polymer ?
#
loop_
_entity_poly.entity_id
_entity_poly.type
_entity_poly.pdbx_seq_one_letter_code
_entity_poly.pdbx_strand_id
1 'polypeptide(L)'
;TPVETPHMGCLGIALAMFGDTDRAFEAAKALVAGKINLPTPATNGCRNGDWDTISCCVTTGGDSVDSIGVAEHIAYKMTAKKAGIGIEMRTRSVGEDVRGGQVKHLGKAPIYQTVDKAVKMFTQVTRGGSATMSYACIDPEIEKLLLLKSQRTDIEQRVDKLDYSFVYNDAFANAVIAN
;
A
#
# COMPACT_ATOMS: atom_id res chain seq x y z
N THR A 1 32.76 -7.30 -6.05
CA THR A 1 33.14 -6.31 -5.03
C THR A 1 32.38 -5.03 -5.32
N PRO A 2 31.67 -4.41 -4.37
CA PRO A 2 31.03 -3.13 -4.63
C PRO A 2 32.11 -2.08 -4.92
N VAL A 3 31.99 -1.45 -6.09
CA VAL A 3 32.96 -0.45 -6.57
C VAL A 3 32.51 0.97 -6.19
N GLU A 4 31.30 1.10 -5.65
CA GLU A 4 30.67 2.38 -5.36
C GLU A 4 30.54 2.62 -3.86
N THR A 5 30.98 3.79 -3.40
CA THR A 5 30.76 4.23 -2.04
C THR A 5 29.39 4.94 -1.91
N PRO A 6 28.80 5.06 -0.70
CA PRO A 6 27.56 5.82 -0.50
C PRO A 6 27.64 7.27 -1.02
N HIS A 7 28.79 7.92 -0.89
CA HIS A 7 29.01 9.27 -1.40
C HIS A 7 28.93 9.36 -2.93
N MET A 8 29.54 8.37 -3.62
CA MET A 8 29.44 8.27 -5.07
C MET A 8 28.00 8.00 -5.52
N GLY A 9 27.27 7.18 -4.78
CA GLY A 9 25.85 6.94 -5.01
C GLY A 9 25.02 8.21 -4.90
N CYS A 10 25.19 8.97 -3.84
CA CYS A 10 24.50 10.26 -3.65
C CYS A 10 24.82 11.25 -4.76
N LEU A 11 26.09 11.34 -5.17
CA LEU A 11 26.48 12.21 -6.28
C LEU A 11 25.85 11.76 -7.60
N GLY A 12 25.88 10.47 -7.89
CA GLY A 12 25.26 9.91 -9.10
C GLY A 12 23.77 10.19 -9.20
N ILE A 13 23.04 10.05 -8.08
CA ILE A 13 21.62 10.39 -8.00
C ILE A 13 21.40 11.89 -8.24
N ALA A 14 22.18 12.74 -7.59
CA ALA A 14 22.07 14.19 -7.71
C ALA A 14 22.36 14.67 -9.15
N LEU A 15 23.38 14.14 -9.79
CA LEU A 15 23.71 14.42 -11.20
C LEU A 15 22.59 13.97 -12.15
N ALA A 16 21.99 12.80 -11.91
CA ALA A 16 20.88 12.33 -12.72
C ALA A 16 19.64 13.22 -12.58
N MET A 17 19.39 13.78 -11.38
CA MET A 17 18.23 14.62 -11.12
C MET A 17 18.37 16.05 -11.65
N PHE A 18 19.54 16.64 -11.52
CA PHE A 18 19.71 18.07 -11.77
C PHE A 18 20.50 18.39 -13.04
N GLY A 19 21.35 17.50 -13.53
CA GLY A 19 22.15 17.73 -14.71
C GLY A 19 23.14 18.92 -14.61
N ASP A 20 22.91 19.82 -13.67
CA ASP A 20 23.71 21.01 -13.36
C ASP A 20 24.70 20.66 -12.24
N THR A 21 25.96 20.90 -12.49
CA THR A 21 27.02 20.43 -11.60
C THR A 21 26.97 21.06 -10.20
N ASP A 22 26.66 22.35 -10.10
CA ASP A 22 26.64 23.06 -8.80
C ASP A 22 25.46 22.63 -7.96
N ARG A 23 24.26 22.57 -8.55
CA ARG A 23 23.05 22.07 -7.86
C ARG A 23 23.16 20.60 -7.49
N ALA A 24 23.71 19.79 -8.37
CA ALA A 24 23.95 18.38 -8.09
C ALA A 24 24.91 18.21 -6.92
N PHE A 25 25.97 19.02 -6.84
CA PHE A 25 26.92 18.93 -5.74
C PHE A 25 26.30 19.34 -4.40
N GLU A 26 25.50 20.41 -4.35
CA GLU A 26 24.79 20.81 -3.12
C GLU A 26 23.74 19.76 -2.70
N ALA A 27 23.01 19.18 -3.65
CA ALA A 27 22.08 18.10 -3.37
C ALA A 27 22.80 16.84 -2.85
N ALA A 28 23.93 16.49 -3.44
CA ALA A 28 24.75 15.36 -2.98
C ALA A 28 25.25 15.57 -1.54
N LYS A 29 25.72 16.77 -1.20
CA LYS A 29 26.10 17.12 0.19
C LYS A 29 24.92 16.97 1.16
N ALA A 30 23.73 17.42 0.76
CA ALA A 30 22.54 17.32 1.58
C ALA A 30 22.10 15.86 1.81
N LEU A 31 22.19 15.01 0.78
CA LEU A 31 21.94 13.57 0.87
C LEU A 31 22.95 12.87 1.80
N VAL A 32 24.24 13.13 1.60
CA VAL A 32 25.32 12.56 2.44
C VAL A 32 25.18 13.01 3.90
N ALA A 33 24.81 14.27 4.13
CA ALA A 33 24.60 14.79 5.47
C ALA A 33 23.27 14.35 6.12
N GLY A 34 22.46 13.55 5.45
CA GLY A 34 21.16 13.08 5.95
C GLY A 34 20.10 14.19 6.07
N LYS A 35 20.32 15.35 5.47
CA LYS A 35 19.33 16.46 5.44
C LYS A 35 18.17 16.18 4.49
N ILE A 36 18.40 15.35 3.48
CA ILE A 36 17.42 14.90 2.50
C ILE A 36 17.45 13.37 2.51
N ASN A 37 16.31 12.74 2.50
CA ASN A 37 16.14 11.31 2.29
C ASN A 37 15.23 11.08 1.09
N LEU A 38 15.62 10.19 0.20
CA LEU A 38 14.85 9.83 -0.98
C LEU A 38 14.32 8.40 -0.84
N PRO A 39 13.09 8.13 -1.27
CA PRO A 39 12.56 6.77 -1.28
C PRO A 39 13.34 5.89 -2.26
N THR A 40 13.44 4.60 -1.98
CA THR A 40 14.19 3.64 -2.80
C THR A 40 13.84 3.69 -4.30
N PRO A 41 12.57 3.82 -4.73
CA PRO A 41 12.26 3.93 -6.16
C PRO A 41 12.86 5.18 -6.81
N ALA A 42 12.87 6.31 -6.10
CA ALA A 42 13.48 7.53 -6.62
C ALA A 42 15.01 7.38 -6.77
N THR A 43 15.69 6.83 -5.76
CA THR A 43 17.13 6.61 -5.82
C THR A 43 17.52 5.63 -6.92
N ASN A 44 16.75 4.57 -7.10
CA ASN A 44 16.99 3.56 -8.13
C ASN A 44 16.61 4.07 -9.52
N GLY A 45 15.46 4.71 -9.66
CA GLY A 45 14.94 5.21 -10.93
C GLY A 45 15.84 6.29 -11.54
N CYS A 46 16.31 7.24 -10.73
CA CYS A 46 17.25 8.27 -11.18
C CYS A 46 18.54 7.68 -11.76
N ARG A 47 19.02 6.56 -11.22
CA ARG A 47 20.28 5.95 -11.66
C ARG A 47 20.13 5.05 -12.87
N ASN A 48 18.99 4.41 -13.03
CA ASN A 48 18.73 3.44 -14.10
C ASN A 48 17.98 4.04 -15.30
N GLY A 49 17.59 5.32 -15.22
CA GLY A 49 16.75 5.96 -16.23
C GLY A 49 15.29 5.50 -16.20
N ASP A 50 14.91 4.70 -15.22
CA ASP A 50 13.54 4.27 -14.97
C ASP A 50 12.88 5.23 -13.99
N TRP A 51 12.22 6.26 -14.52
CA TRP A 51 11.63 7.33 -13.74
C TRP A 51 10.36 6.96 -12.96
N ASP A 52 10.11 5.68 -12.73
CA ASP A 52 9.09 5.20 -11.79
C ASP A 52 9.52 5.49 -10.34
N THR A 53 9.43 6.75 -9.94
CA THR A 53 9.93 7.25 -8.65
C THR A 53 8.95 7.15 -7.50
N ILE A 54 7.71 6.69 -7.75
CA ILE A 54 6.65 6.59 -6.75
C ILE A 54 6.88 5.37 -5.87
N SER A 55 7.03 5.59 -4.57
CA SER A 55 7.24 4.51 -3.58
C SER A 55 5.93 3.92 -3.09
N CYS A 56 4.92 4.75 -2.87
CA CYS A 56 3.65 4.36 -2.28
C CYS A 56 2.51 5.19 -2.89
N CYS A 57 1.33 4.61 -2.96
CA CYS A 57 0.11 5.32 -3.31
C CYS A 57 -1.04 4.89 -2.40
N VAL A 58 -2.09 5.68 -2.39
CA VAL A 58 -3.33 5.38 -1.67
C VAL A 58 -4.49 5.49 -2.65
N THR A 59 -5.43 4.56 -2.55
CA THR A 59 -6.67 4.59 -3.33
C THR A 59 -7.87 4.25 -2.45
N THR A 60 -9.05 4.69 -2.87
CA THR A 60 -10.31 4.34 -2.22
C THR A 60 -11.20 3.64 -3.24
N GLY A 61 -11.73 2.50 -2.88
CA GLY A 61 -12.72 1.77 -3.67
C GLY A 61 -14.12 1.91 -3.08
N GLY A 62 -15.11 2.04 -3.97
CA GLY A 62 -16.54 2.05 -3.61
C GLY A 62 -17.17 0.67 -3.73
N ASP A 63 -18.50 0.62 -3.60
CA ASP A 63 -19.31 -0.60 -3.49
C ASP A 63 -19.79 -1.15 -4.85
N SER A 64 -19.28 -0.68 -5.97
CA SER A 64 -19.59 -1.23 -7.28
C SER A 64 -18.56 -2.26 -7.72
N VAL A 65 -18.97 -3.21 -8.56
CA VAL A 65 -18.06 -4.20 -9.16
C VAL A 65 -16.90 -3.51 -9.89
N ASP A 66 -17.19 -2.45 -10.63
CA ASP A 66 -16.18 -1.69 -11.36
C ASP A 66 -15.17 -1.04 -10.39
N SER A 67 -15.66 -0.43 -9.30
CA SER A 67 -14.78 0.22 -8.32
C SER A 67 -13.89 -0.78 -7.59
N ILE A 68 -14.41 -1.95 -7.25
CA ILE A 68 -13.64 -3.05 -6.64
C ILE A 68 -12.59 -3.54 -7.63
N GLY A 69 -12.98 -3.77 -8.90
CA GLY A 69 -12.06 -4.21 -9.95
C GLY A 69 -10.96 -3.19 -10.26
N VAL A 70 -11.27 -1.90 -10.24
CA VAL A 70 -10.26 -0.83 -10.40
C VAL A 70 -9.27 -0.83 -9.24
N ALA A 71 -9.73 -0.94 -7.99
CA ALA A 71 -8.84 -1.00 -6.83
C ALA A 71 -7.90 -2.21 -6.88
N GLU A 72 -8.41 -3.37 -7.28
CA GLU A 72 -7.61 -4.58 -7.53
C GLU A 72 -6.59 -4.36 -8.64
N HIS A 73 -7.01 -3.79 -9.78
CA HIS A 73 -6.11 -3.51 -10.89
C HIS A 73 -4.98 -2.54 -10.51
N ILE A 74 -5.28 -1.53 -9.70
CA ILE A 74 -4.26 -0.63 -9.16
C ILE A 74 -3.28 -1.41 -8.28
N ALA A 75 -3.76 -2.33 -7.44
CA ALA A 75 -2.89 -3.17 -6.61
C ALA A 75 -1.91 -4.00 -7.47
N TYR A 76 -2.37 -4.61 -8.56
CA TYR A 76 -1.50 -5.31 -9.51
C TYR A 76 -0.42 -4.39 -10.08
N LYS A 77 -0.83 -3.24 -10.63
CA LYS A 77 0.09 -2.31 -11.29
C LYS A 77 1.13 -1.74 -10.33
N MET A 78 0.71 -1.33 -9.13
CA MET A 78 1.62 -0.73 -8.16
C MET A 78 2.62 -1.75 -7.63
N THR A 79 2.17 -2.98 -7.36
CA THR A 79 3.07 -4.08 -6.97
C THR A 79 4.09 -4.39 -8.05
N ALA A 80 3.67 -4.48 -9.31
CA ALA A 80 4.56 -4.70 -10.45
C ALA A 80 5.61 -3.59 -10.61
N LYS A 81 5.26 -2.35 -10.25
CA LYS A 81 6.15 -1.17 -10.26
C LYS A 81 6.94 -0.97 -8.96
N LYS A 82 6.96 -1.95 -8.07
CA LYS A 82 7.70 -1.93 -6.78
C LYS A 82 7.19 -0.92 -5.77
N ALA A 83 5.98 -0.40 -5.95
CA ALA A 83 5.35 0.53 -5.02
C ALA A 83 4.45 -0.21 -4.02
N GLY A 84 4.42 0.29 -2.78
CA GLY A 84 3.41 -0.10 -1.80
C GLY A 84 2.08 0.57 -2.10
N ILE A 85 0.98 -0.05 -1.65
CA ILE A 85 -0.36 0.51 -1.83
C ILE A 85 -1.18 0.47 -0.56
N GLY A 86 -1.84 1.58 -0.22
CA GLY A 86 -2.90 1.66 0.77
C GLY A 86 -4.27 1.66 0.09
N ILE A 87 -5.18 0.83 0.54
CA ILE A 87 -6.53 0.72 -0.05
C ILE A 87 -7.58 0.82 1.07
N GLU A 88 -8.50 1.77 0.92
CA GLU A 88 -9.71 1.84 1.73
C GLU A 88 -10.90 1.37 0.88
N MET A 89 -11.53 0.25 1.28
CA MET A 89 -12.73 -0.25 0.60
C MET A 89 -13.98 0.12 1.39
N ARG A 90 -14.78 0.99 0.79
CA ARG A 90 -16.07 1.47 1.35
C ARG A 90 -17.22 0.65 0.77
N THR A 91 -17.19 -0.64 1.03
CA THR A 91 -18.21 -1.59 0.55
C THR A 91 -19.19 -1.94 1.65
N ARG A 92 -20.32 -2.48 1.25
CA ARG A 92 -21.31 -3.07 2.14
C ARG A 92 -20.69 -4.15 3.04
N SER A 93 -21.32 -4.34 4.17
CA SER A 93 -20.96 -5.40 5.13
C SER A 93 -21.63 -6.74 4.75
N VAL A 94 -21.17 -7.81 5.39
CA VAL A 94 -21.73 -9.14 5.20
C VAL A 94 -23.22 -9.16 5.55
N GLY A 95 -24.02 -9.81 4.70
CA GLY A 95 -25.45 -9.99 4.88
C GLY A 95 -26.32 -8.81 4.39
N GLU A 96 -25.72 -7.69 3.99
CA GLU A 96 -26.47 -6.60 3.38
C GLU A 96 -27.05 -6.97 2.00
N ASP A 97 -28.17 -6.36 1.65
CA ASP A 97 -28.89 -6.67 0.42
C ASP A 97 -28.16 -6.20 -0.83
N VAL A 98 -28.07 -7.09 -1.82
CA VAL A 98 -27.55 -6.83 -3.16
C VAL A 98 -28.65 -7.11 -4.18
N ARG A 99 -28.70 -6.34 -5.26
CA ARG A 99 -29.70 -6.49 -6.34
C ARG A 99 -31.15 -6.51 -5.80
N GLY A 100 -31.51 -5.56 -4.94
CA GLY A 100 -32.86 -5.49 -4.39
C GLY A 100 -33.24 -6.66 -3.47
N GLY A 101 -32.26 -7.25 -2.78
CA GLY A 101 -32.49 -8.35 -1.83
C GLY A 101 -32.42 -9.76 -2.43
N GLN A 102 -32.10 -9.89 -3.73
CA GLN A 102 -31.95 -11.19 -4.39
C GLN A 102 -30.74 -11.97 -3.89
N VAL A 103 -29.68 -11.27 -3.49
CA VAL A 103 -28.40 -11.85 -3.04
C VAL A 103 -27.95 -11.10 -1.78
N LYS A 104 -27.22 -11.77 -0.90
CA LYS A 104 -26.56 -11.17 0.25
C LYS A 104 -25.09 -10.89 -0.03
N HIS A 105 -24.60 -9.76 0.43
CA HIS A 105 -23.21 -9.39 0.31
C HIS A 105 -22.32 -10.32 1.15
N LEU A 106 -21.17 -10.71 0.62
CA LEU A 106 -20.25 -11.63 1.30
C LEU A 106 -19.30 -10.91 2.30
N GLY A 107 -19.38 -9.58 2.37
CA GLY A 107 -18.52 -8.77 3.21
C GLY A 107 -17.19 -8.41 2.57
N LYS A 108 -16.27 -7.88 3.37
CA LYS A 108 -14.98 -7.33 2.92
C LYS A 108 -13.88 -8.40 2.76
N ALA A 109 -13.97 -9.50 3.51
CA ALA A 109 -12.92 -10.52 3.52
C ALA A 109 -12.58 -11.09 2.13
N PRO A 110 -13.54 -11.41 1.23
CA PRO A 110 -13.22 -11.87 -0.12
C PRO A 110 -12.46 -10.84 -0.95
N ILE A 111 -12.78 -9.53 -0.79
CA ILE A 111 -12.08 -8.45 -1.48
C ILE A 111 -10.63 -8.37 -0.99
N TYR A 112 -10.42 -8.47 0.32
CA TYR A 112 -9.08 -8.47 0.91
C TYR A 112 -8.25 -9.68 0.45
N GLN A 113 -8.87 -10.85 0.32
CA GLN A 113 -8.21 -12.04 -0.24
C GLN A 113 -7.76 -11.83 -1.69
N THR A 114 -8.55 -11.13 -2.49
CA THR A 114 -8.20 -10.82 -3.87
C THR A 114 -6.99 -9.87 -3.93
N VAL A 115 -6.98 -8.84 -3.11
CA VAL A 115 -5.82 -7.92 -2.99
C VAL A 115 -4.58 -8.65 -2.47
N ASP A 116 -4.72 -9.53 -1.50
CA ASP A 116 -3.62 -10.37 -0.97
C ASP A 116 -2.98 -11.22 -2.09
N LYS A 117 -3.81 -11.84 -2.91
CA LYS A 117 -3.35 -12.60 -4.08
C LYS A 117 -2.69 -11.70 -5.13
N ALA A 118 -3.26 -10.51 -5.38
CA ALA A 118 -2.70 -9.53 -6.29
C ALA A 118 -1.27 -9.13 -5.91
N VAL A 119 -1.06 -8.83 -4.65
CA VAL A 119 0.24 -8.43 -4.10
C VAL A 119 1.24 -9.58 -4.15
N LYS A 120 0.80 -10.81 -3.91
CA LYS A 120 1.65 -12.02 -3.99
C LYS A 120 2.05 -12.34 -5.43
N MET A 121 1.13 -12.20 -6.39
CA MET A 121 1.31 -12.61 -7.79
C MET A 121 2.44 -11.83 -8.47
N PHE A 122 2.55 -10.53 -8.21
CA PHE A 122 3.52 -9.64 -8.83
C PHE A 122 4.73 -9.33 -7.95
N THR A 123 4.92 -10.11 -6.89
CA THR A 123 6.10 -10.00 -6.03
C THR A 123 7.38 -10.23 -6.82
N GLN A 124 8.35 -9.35 -6.62
CA GLN A 124 9.64 -9.46 -7.27
C GLN A 124 10.62 -10.30 -6.44
N VAL A 125 11.61 -10.89 -7.11
CA VAL A 125 12.59 -11.82 -6.50
C VAL A 125 13.31 -11.19 -5.29
N THR A 126 13.53 -9.87 -5.31
CA THR A 126 14.30 -9.17 -4.27
C THR A 126 13.45 -8.34 -3.30
N ARG A 127 12.17 -8.11 -3.62
CA ARG A 127 11.27 -7.29 -2.80
C ARG A 127 9.84 -7.81 -2.91
N GLY A 128 9.25 -8.18 -1.78
CA GLY A 128 7.83 -8.52 -1.70
C GLY A 128 6.93 -7.33 -2.02
N GLY A 129 5.76 -7.60 -2.58
CA GLY A 129 4.70 -6.61 -2.64
C GLY A 129 4.19 -6.28 -1.24
N SER A 130 3.72 -5.05 -1.04
CA SER A 130 3.14 -4.60 0.22
C SER A 130 1.85 -3.84 -0.05
N ALA A 131 0.80 -4.22 0.68
CA ALA A 131 -0.46 -3.50 0.67
C ALA A 131 -1.01 -3.38 2.09
N THR A 132 -1.62 -2.22 2.37
CA THR A 132 -2.34 -1.96 3.62
C THR A 132 -3.82 -1.77 3.30
N MET A 133 -4.68 -2.56 3.93
CA MET A 133 -6.13 -2.39 3.84
C MET A 133 -6.63 -1.60 5.04
N SER A 134 -7.39 -0.55 4.76
CA SER A 134 -7.98 0.30 5.81
C SER A 134 -9.46 -0.02 5.99
N TYR A 135 -9.92 -0.09 7.23
CA TYR A 135 -11.32 -0.26 7.58
C TYR A 135 -11.72 0.56 8.80
N ALA A 136 -13.01 0.89 8.90
CA ALA A 136 -13.50 1.72 10.00
C ALA A 136 -13.51 0.95 11.32
N CYS A 137 -13.14 1.61 12.42
CA CYS A 137 -13.23 1.04 13.76
C CYS A 137 -14.66 0.66 14.18
N ILE A 138 -15.65 1.28 13.57
CA ILE A 138 -17.09 1.02 13.80
C ILE A 138 -17.68 0.10 12.72
N ASP A 139 -16.85 -0.58 11.92
CA ASP A 139 -17.32 -1.50 10.88
C ASP A 139 -18.09 -2.66 11.52
N PRO A 140 -19.29 -3.02 11.02
CA PRO A 140 -20.04 -4.17 11.54
C PRO A 140 -19.28 -5.50 11.49
N GLU A 141 -18.28 -5.62 10.63
CA GLU A 141 -17.43 -6.81 10.50
C GLU A 141 -16.11 -6.72 11.30
N ILE A 142 -15.95 -5.71 12.16
CA ILE A 142 -14.67 -5.39 12.80
C ILE A 142 -14.02 -6.59 13.51
N GLU A 143 -14.80 -7.38 14.24
CA GLU A 143 -14.28 -8.56 14.96
C GLU A 143 -13.68 -9.59 13.99
N LYS A 144 -14.34 -9.81 12.85
CA LYS A 144 -13.86 -10.73 11.81
C LYS A 144 -12.63 -10.17 11.12
N LEU A 145 -12.61 -8.87 10.80
CA LEU A 145 -11.49 -8.20 10.14
C LEU A 145 -10.23 -8.20 11.00
N LEU A 146 -10.37 -8.02 12.32
CA LEU A 146 -9.26 -8.12 13.28
C LEU A 146 -8.62 -9.51 13.31
N LEU A 147 -9.37 -10.56 13.02
CA LEU A 147 -8.90 -11.93 13.09
C LEU A 147 -8.33 -12.45 11.75
N LEU A 148 -8.38 -11.68 10.66
CA LEU A 148 -7.92 -12.14 9.34
C LEU A 148 -6.48 -12.64 9.31
N LYS A 149 -5.58 -12.11 10.15
CA LYS A 149 -4.20 -12.59 10.31
C LYS A 149 -4.02 -13.66 11.41
N SER A 150 -5.06 -13.93 12.18
CA SER A 150 -4.98 -14.84 13.30
C SER A 150 -4.73 -16.29 12.84
N GLN A 151 -3.91 -17.00 13.57
CA GLN A 151 -3.73 -18.43 13.38
C GLN A 151 -4.99 -19.26 13.73
N ARG A 152 -5.95 -18.64 14.45
CA ARG A 152 -7.24 -19.25 14.77
C ARG A 152 -8.25 -19.16 13.62
N THR A 153 -7.98 -18.33 12.61
CA THR A 153 -8.81 -18.20 11.41
C THR A 153 -8.47 -19.34 10.45
N ASP A 154 -9.49 -19.95 9.86
CA ASP A 154 -9.31 -21.00 8.86
C ASP A 154 -8.37 -20.55 7.75
N ILE A 155 -7.50 -21.44 7.32
CA ILE A 155 -6.44 -21.13 6.35
C ILE A 155 -7.00 -20.57 5.05
N GLU A 156 -8.19 -21.00 4.63
CA GLU A 156 -8.87 -20.55 3.43
C GLU A 156 -9.44 -19.12 3.57
N GLN A 157 -9.70 -18.68 4.80
CA GLN A 157 -10.23 -17.34 5.11
C GLN A 157 -9.13 -16.35 5.52
N ARG A 158 -7.93 -16.87 5.77
CA ARG A 158 -6.81 -16.05 6.25
C ARG A 158 -6.27 -15.14 5.18
N VAL A 159 -5.94 -13.91 5.60
CA VAL A 159 -5.30 -12.89 4.77
C VAL A 159 -4.07 -12.40 5.53
N ASP A 160 -2.93 -13.01 5.30
CA ASP A 160 -1.73 -12.88 6.13
C ASP A 160 -0.68 -11.90 5.60
N LYS A 161 -0.70 -11.59 4.30
CA LYS A 161 0.30 -10.71 3.67
C LYS A 161 -0.08 -9.24 3.61
N LEU A 162 -1.35 -8.91 3.83
CA LEU A 162 -1.78 -7.52 3.94
C LEU A 162 -1.48 -6.96 5.32
N ASP A 163 -1.13 -5.71 5.38
CA ASP A 163 -1.17 -4.93 6.60
C ASP A 163 -2.54 -4.28 6.77
N TYR A 164 -2.87 -3.89 7.99
CA TYR A 164 -4.17 -3.30 8.29
C TYR A 164 -4.02 -1.98 9.02
N SER A 165 -4.89 -1.04 8.69
CA SER A 165 -5.01 0.22 9.40
C SER A 165 -6.46 0.53 9.75
N PHE A 166 -6.64 1.32 10.81
CA PHE A 166 -7.94 1.74 11.29
C PHE A 166 -8.26 3.14 10.84
N VAL A 167 -9.49 3.34 10.35
CA VAL A 167 -10.07 4.65 10.15
C VAL A 167 -11.02 4.91 11.31
N TYR A 168 -10.76 5.93 12.10
CA TYR A 168 -11.60 6.34 13.22
C TYR A 168 -12.14 7.75 13.00
N ASN A 169 -13.26 8.03 13.61
CA ASN A 169 -13.92 9.33 13.58
C ASN A 169 -14.10 9.88 14.99
N ASP A 170 -14.58 11.12 15.09
CA ASP A 170 -14.79 11.78 16.39
C ASP A 170 -15.77 11.03 17.28
N ALA A 171 -16.78 10.36 16.71
CA ALA A 171 -17.72 9.56 17.48
C ALA A 171 -17.04 8.39 18.18
N PHE A 172 -16.14 7.69 17.51
CA PHE A 172 -15.33 6.63 18.10
C PHE A 172 -14.39 7.19 19.18
N ALA A 173 -13.67 8.28 18.85
CA ALA A 173 -12.74 8.92 19.79
C ALA A 173 -13.47 9.37 21.06
N ASN A 174 -14.64 10.00 20.95
CA ASN A 174 -15.46 10.43 22.06
C ASN A 174 -15.98 9.25 22.91
N ALA A 175 -16.35 8.14 22.26
CA ALA A 175 -16.76 6.94 22.98
C ALA A 175 -15.64 6.31 23.80
N VAL A 176 -14.39 6.33 23.29
CA VAL A 176 -13.21 5.85 24.02
C VAL A 176 -12.85 6.76 25.20
N ILE A 177 -13.02 8.09 25.05
CA ILE A 177 -12.73 9.06 26.12
C ILE A 177 -13.78 8.99 27.22
N ALA A 178 -15.04 8.67 26.89
CA ALA A 178 -16.15 8.63 27.84
C ALA A 178 -16.18 7.35 28.71
N ASN A 179 -15.41 6.33 28.39
CA ASN A 179 -15.21 5.09 29.17
C ASN A 179 -13.93 5.12 29.99
#